data_54ab7856106dcf16e6043c145960abd6
#
_entry.id   54ab7856106dcf16e6043c145960abd6
#
_cell.length_a   1.000
_cell.length_b   1.000
_cell.length_c   1.000
_cell.angle_alpha   90.00
_cell.angle_beta   90.00
_cell.angle_gamma   90.00
#
_symmetry.space_group_name_H-M   'P 1'
#
loop_
_entity.id
_entity.type
_entity.pdbx_description
1 polymer ?
#
loop_
_entity_poly.entity_id
_entity_poly.type
_entity_poly.pdbx_seq_one_letter_code
_entity_poly.pdbx_strand_id
1 'polypeptide(L)'
;MAGVLVVSAVGVASTAAFQLLVIRGLGPSDYGLLASFLALINVASIGSAALRNSVAVATAEARRRPVRRGPRLDGSTIEALVLGAICTVGVLVASPLLGSGEVSPLALVFAALTVGPYFLFARAQGLLQGAGRARAVVLWSTGAQVLQLGLSVVALALGWSAVGVLGALLLTSVLGTVGAAAQARRGALGTGPRAFSADTVVVLLLTVVFTWVTSMDVVLVRGGSPADVAGAYAAAVTVIKTILIVPSTLSLYLLPRFVARRDDSSMTRLGVAVTLGITLVASLVMVGLVTWLGDVVAAIFGDGYAQTAELLPLLAVAWIPWAMAQGLLIRLTAASTRVGVGALLVLALVQWFGGKAALPSVETFIVFNGAVGVAVLVAFLAAHLHLSRRVPGGGPQGTAGYAHAPTAPGPDADRHGEEDGTP
;
A
#
# COMPACT_ATOMS: atom_id res chain seq x y z
N MET A 1 -16.65 -8.99 4.90
CA MET A 1 -15.40 -9.26 4.15
C MET A 1 -15.69 -9.58 2.68
N ALA A 2 -16.60 -10.51 2.36
CA ALA A 2 -16.91 -10.89 0.96
C ALA A 2 -17.16 -9.69 0.02
N GLY A 3 -18.01 -8.74 0.40
CA GLY A 3 -18.29 -7.56 -0.43
C GLY A 3 -17.08 -6.66 -0.72
N VAL A 4 -16.08 -6.62 0.14
CA VAL A 4 -14.84 -5.86 -0.11
C VAL A 4 -13.95 -6.58 -1.12
N LEU A 5 -13.87 -7.91 -1.04
CA LEU A 5 -13.13 -8.70 -2.02
C LEU A 5 -13.74 -8.57 -3.43
N VAL A 6 -15.08 -8.63 -3.54
CA VAL A 6 -15.78 -8.42 -4.82
C VAL A 6 -15.48 -7.02 -5.38
N VAL A 7 -15.59 -5.97 -4.56
CA VAL A 7 -15.31 -4.60 -5.01
C VAL A 7 -13.83 -4.46 -5.41
N SER A 8 -12.89 -5.06 -4.66
CA SER A 8 -11.47 -5.08 -5.05
C SER A 8 -11.24 -5.80 -6.38
N ALA A 9 -11.92 -6.93 -6.62
CA ALA A 9 -11.81 -7.66 -7.89
C ALA A 9 -12.32 -6.80 -9.07
N VAL A 10 -13.42 -6.06 -8.89
CA VAL A 10 -13.91 -5.10 -9.90
C VAL A 10 -12.84 -4.03 -10.18
N GLY A 11 -12.14 -3.53 -9.15
CA GLY A 11 -11.06 -2.56 -9.35
C GLY A 11 -9.90 -3.12 -10.17
N VAL A 12 -9.45 -4.34 -9.84
CA VAL A 12 -8.37 -5.02 -10.60
C VAL A 12 -8.80 -5.26 -12.05
N ALA A 13 -10.03 -5.75 -12.28
CA ALA A 13 -10.57 -5.96 -13.62
C ALA A 13 -10.65 -4.63 -14.40
N SER A 14 -11.07 -3.54 -13.75
CA SER A 14 -11.11 -2.20 -14.37
C SER A 14 -9.72 -1.71 -14.77
N THR A 15 -8.70 -1.96 -13.94
CA THR A 15 -7.31 -1.61 -14.26
C THR A 15 -6.79 -2.42 -15.46
N ALA A 16 -7.05 -3.73 -15.50
CA ALA A 16 -6.68 -4.58 -16.62
C ALA A 16 -7.41 -4.15 -17.91
N ALA A 17 -8.72 -3.88 -17.82
CA ALA A 17 -9.52 -3.39 -18.95
C ALA A 17 -9.00 -2.03 -19.45
N PHE A 18 -8.60 -1.12 -18.56
CA PHE A 18 -7.98 0.14 -18.93
C PHE A 18 -6.69 -0.08 -19.73
N GLN A 19 -5.80 -0.97 -19.28
CA GLN A 19 -4.55 -1.28 -19.99
C GLN A 19 -4.83 -1.83 -21.39
N LEU A 20 -5.76 -2.78 -21.53
CA LEU A 20 -6.15 -3.32 -22.82
C LEU A 20 -6.78 -2.27 -23.74
N LEU A 21 -7.63 -1.40 -23.18
CA LEU A 21 -8.28 -0.32 -23.90
C LEU A 21 -7.25 0.63 -24.53
N VAL A 22 -6.26 1.09 -23.74
CA VAL A 22 -5.28 2.06 -24.22
C VAL A 22 -4.29 1.44 -25.20
N ILE A 23 -3.92 0.16 -25.03
CA ILE A 23 -3.06 -0.55 -25.98
C ILE A 23 -3.75 -0.69 -27.34
N ARG A 24 -5.06 -1.00 -27.35
CA ARG A 24 -5.83 -1.21 -28.58
C ARG A 24 -6.36 0.10 -29.20
N GLY A 25 -6.65 1.09 -28.36
CA GLY A 25 -7.26 2.35 -28.78
C GLY A 25 -6.28 3.43 -29.22
N LEU A 26 -5.00 3.32 -28.84
CA LEU A 26 -3.94 4.24 -29.24
C LEU A 26 -3.01 3.58 -30.26
N GLY A 27 -2.53 4.35 -31.23
CA GLY A 27 -1.43 3.90 -32.08
C GLY A 27 -0.12 3.73 -31.29
N PRO A 28 0.88 3.00 -31.83
CA PRO A 28 2.13 2.70 -31.12
C PRO A 28 2.86 3.94 -30.58
N SER A 29 2.87 5.05 -31.32
CA SER A 29 3.49 6.31 -30.90
C SER A 29 2.79 6.91 -29.68
N ASP A 30 1.46 7.06 -29.73
CA ASP A 30 0.67 7.64 -28.65
C ASP A 30 0.65 6.75 -27.40
N TYR A 31 0.61 5.42 -27.61
CA TYR A 31 0.74 4.48 -26.51
C TYR A 31 2.13 4.56 -25.85
N GLY A 32 3.20 4.67 -26.64
CA GLY A 32 4.57 4.85 -26.13
C GLY A 32 4.69 6.11 -25.26
N LEU A 33 4.12 7.21 -25.69
CA LEU A 33 4.06 8.46 -24.92
C LEU A 33 3.29 8.25 -23.61
N LEU A 34 2.08 7.70 -23.67
CA LEU A 34 1.27 7.42 -22.49
C LEU A 34 1.99 6.50 -21.51
N ALA A 35 2.56 5.39 -22.01
CA ALA A 35 3.28 4.42 -21.20
C ALA A 35 4.46 5.04 -20.45
N SER A 36 5.18 5.95 -21.10
CA SER A 36 6.28 6.69 -20.51
C SER A 36 5.83 7.59 -19.33
N PHE A 37 4.74 8.33 -19.50
CA PHE A 37 4.17 9.13 -18.42
C PHE A 37 3.58 8.27 -17.29
N LEU A 38 2.91 7.16 -17.62
CA LEU A 38 2.42 6.21 -16.62
C LEU A 38 3.57 5.60 -15.81
N ALA A 39 4.73 5.33 -16.44
CA ALA A 39 5.92 4.84 -15.73
C ALA A 39 6.40 5.87 -14.70
N LEU A 40 6.48 7.16 -15.03
CA LEU A 40 6.83 8.21 -14.08
C LEU A 40 5.82 8.33 -12.93
N ILE A 41 4.51 8.30 -13.24
CA ILE A 41 3.45 8.33 -12.23
C ILE A 41 3.53 7.09 -11.33
N ASN A 42 3.88 5.92 -11.88
CA ASN A 42 4.06 4.70 -11.10
C ASN A 42 5.22 4.81 -10.09
N VAL A 43 6.32 5.47 -10.45
CA VAL A 43 7.38 5.78 -9.46
C VAL A 43 6.84 6.64 -8.33
N ALA A 44 6.05 7.68 -8.63
CA ALA A 44 5.40 8.50 -7.62
C ALA A 44 4.40 7.70 -6.77
N SER A 45 3.80 6.64 -7.33
CA SER A 45 2.84 5.78 -6.62
C SER A 45 3.46 5.06 -5.41
N ILE A 46 4.75 4.73 -5.46
CA ILE A 46 5.49 4.14 -4.33
C ILE A 46 5.47 5.09 -3.14
N GLY A 47 5.79 6.36 -3.37
CA GLY A 47 5.76 7.40 -2.34
C GLY A 47 4.35 7.62 -1.77
N SER A 48 3.33 7.62 -2.62
CA SER A 48 1.94 7.79 -2.18
C SER A 48 1.44 6.60 -1.36
N ALA A 49 1.81 5.36 -1.71
CA ALA A 49 1.49 4.17 -0.92
C ALA A 49 2.15 4.22 0.46
N ALA A 50 3.40 4.67 0.52
CA ALA A 50 4.12 4.88 1.77
C ALA A 50 3.45 5.95 2.63
N LEU A 51 3.06 7.08 2.06
CA LEU A 51 2.30 8.13 2.73
C LEU A 51 0.97 7.60 3.28
N ARG A 52 0.20 6.86 2.48
CA ARG A 52 -1.06 6.25 2.94
C ARG A 52 -0.86 5.39 4.18
N ASN A 53 0.16 4.52 4.19
CA ASN A 53 0.45 3.64 5.32
C ASN A 53 0.88 4.44 6.55
N SER A 54 1.74 5.43 6.39
CA SER A 54 2.18 6.33 7.45
C SER A 54 0.99 7.08 8.09
N VAL A 55 0.15 7.69 7.25
CA VAL A 55 -1.05 8.40 7.71
C VAL A 55 -2.03 7.45 8.39
N ALA A 56 -2.16 6.20 7.92
CA ALA A 56 -3.01 5.20 8.56
C ALA A 56 -2.52 4.86 9.99
N VAL A 57 -1.22 4.67 10.17
CA VAL A 57 -0.61 4.43 11.50
C VAL A 57 -0.82 5.64 12.40
N ALA A 58 -0.44 6.83 11.96
CA ALA A 58 -0.55 8.06 12.75
C ALA A 58 -2.01 8.38 13.13
N THR A 59 -2.98 8.13 12.22
CA THR A 59 -4.41 8.30 12.52
C THR A 59 -4.90 7.30 13.56
N ALA A 60 -4.47 6.03 13.46
CA ALA A 60 -4.83 5.00 14.43
C ALA A 60 -4.26 5.31 15.82
N GLU A 61 -3.03 5.84 15.89
CA GLU A 61 -2.41 6.28 17.15
C GLU A 61 -3.10 7.50 17.74
N ALA A 62 -3.42 8.51 16.93
CA ALA A 62 -4.14 9.71 17.37
C ALA A 62 -5.52 9.39 17.97
N ARG A 63 -6.14 8.29 17.54
CA ARG A 63 -7.40 7.79 18.12
C ARG A 63 -7.21 7.10 19.48
N ARG A 64 -6.06 6.50 19.73
CA ARG A 64 -5.73 5.91 21.06
C ARG A 64 -5.42 7.01 22.10
N ARG A 65 -4.77 8.07 21.66
CA ARG A 65 -4.37 9.19 22.53
C ARG A 65 -4.88 10.50 21.89
N PRO A 66 -6.08 10.94 22.22
CA PRO A 66 -6.65 12.15 21.64
C PRO A 66 -5.72 13.35 21.86
N VAL A 67 -5.12 13.82 20.80
CA VAL A 67 -4.32 15.05 20.83
C VAL A 67 -5.26 16.24 20.63
N ARG A 68 -5.15 17.27 21.47
CA ARG A 68 -5.91 18.53 21.30
C ARG A 68 -5.62 19.10 19.90
N ARG A 69 -6.67 19.24 19.10
CA ARG A 69 -6.57 19.82 17.77
C ARG A 69 -6.45 21.34 17.92
N GLY A 70 -5.30 21.88 17.49
CA GLY A 70 -5.16 23.31 17.24
C GLY A 70 -5.63 23.67 15.83
N PRO A 71 -5.83 24.97 15.52
CA PRO A 71 -6.25 25.44 14.18
C PRO A 71 -5.16 25.31 13.10
N ARG A 72 -4.05 24.64 13.37
CA ARG A 72 -2.94 24.44 12.44
C ARG A 72 -3.23 23.31 11.45
N LEU A 73 -2.60 23.40 10.27
CA LEU A 73 -2.63 22.35 9.27
C LEU A 73 -2.19 21.01 9.91
N ASP A 74 -2.94 19.96 9.63
CA ASP A 74 -2.61 18.61 10.05
C ASP A 74 -1.29 18.17 9.42
N GLY A 75 -0.39 17.53 10.20
CA GLY A 75 0.95 17.14 9.76
C GLY A 75 0.93 16.30 8.48
N SER A 76 -0.03 15.40 8.34
CA SER A 76 -0.20 14.59 7.13
C SER A 76 -0.53 15.41 5.88
N THR A 77 -1.13 16.60 6.03
CA THR A 77 -1.37 17.51 4.89
C THR A 77 -0.05 18.07 4.39
N ILE A 78 0.83 18.47 5.31
CA ILE A 78 2.17 18.99 4.97
C ILE A 78 2.98 17.87 4.29
N GLU A 79 2.95 16.66 4.83
CA GLU A 79 3.61 15.49 4.23
C GLU A 79 3.13 15.22 2.79
N ALA A 80 1.81 15.23 2.57
CA ALA A 80 1.23 15.01 1.25
C ALA A 80 1.64 16.10 0.24
N LEU A 81 1.66 17.37 0.67
CA LEU A 81 2.04 18.49 -0.19
C LEU A 81 3.55 18.46 -0.51
N VAL A 82 4.39 18.21 0.49
CA VAL A 82 5.85 18.15 0.30
C VAL A 82 6.24 16.98 -0.60
N LEU A 83 5.77 15.77 -0.29
CA LEU A 83 6.06 14.59 -1.11
C LEU A 83 5.46 14.70 -2.51
N GLY A 84 4.25 15.24 -2.63
CA GLY A 84 3.62 15.53 -3.92
C GLY A 84 4.44 16.53 -4.75
N ALA A 85 4.92 17.63 -4.13
CA ALA A 85 5.75 18.61 -4.80
C ALA A 85 7.10 18.02 -5.26
N ILE A 86 7.79 17.25 -4.39
CA ILE A 86 9.04 16.58 -4.73
C ILE A 86 8.84 15.63 -5.93
N CYS A 87 7.79 14.82 -5.90
CA CYS A 87 7.52 13.90 -7.01
C CYS A 87 7.08 14.62 -8.28
N THR A 88 6.33 15.73 -8.18
CA THR A 88 5.98 16.58 -9.34
C THR A 88 7.23 17.15 -9.99
N VAL A 89 8.14 17.72 -9.19
CA VAL A 89 9.44 18.20 -9.70
C VAL A 89 10.25 17.04 -10.30
N GLY A 90 10.24 15.86 -9.68
CA GLY A 90 10.88 14.67 -10.21
C GLY A 90 10.34 14.27 -11.58
N VAL A 91 9.03 14.30 -11.80
CA VAL A 91 8.39 14.04 -13.10
C VAL A 91 8.85 15.07 -14.14
N LEU A 92 8.88 16.37 -13.79
CA LEU A 92 9.31 17.43 -14.68
C LEU A 92 10.80 17.30 -15.06
N VAL A 93 11.67 17.01 -14.08
CA VAL A 93 13.11 16.84 -14.32
C VAL A 93 13.42 15.56 -15.11
N ALA A 94 12.65 14.48 -14.90
CA ALA A 94 12.84 13.23 -15.61
C ALA A 94 12.22 13.25 -17.03
N SER A 95 11.35 14.21 -17.36
CA SER A 95 10.66 14.26 -18.64
C SER A 95 11.59 14.28 -19.87
N PRO A 96 12.78 14.94 -19.87
CA PRO A 96 13.70 14.87 -21.01
C PRO A 96 14.26 13.46 -21.26
N LEU A 97 14.22 12.58 -20.24
CA LEU A 97 14.69 11.19 -20.35
C LEU A 97 13.67 10.28 -21.04
N LEU A 98 12.46 10.75 -21.32
CA LEU A 98 11.39 9.97 -21.95
C LEU A 98 11.59 9.78 -23.48
N GLY A 99 12.63 10.34 -24.05
CA GLY A 99 13.02 10.17 -25.45
C GLY A 99 13.09 11.50 -26.23
N SER A 100 13.77 11.43 -27.37
CA SER A 100 14.01 12.59 -28.28
C SER A 100 12.81 12.94 -29.16
N GLY A 101 11.64 12.33 -28.97
CA GLY A 101 10.40 12.68 -29.65
C GLY A 101 9.79 13.99 -29.09
N GLU A 102 9.01 14.71 -29.92
CA GLU A 102 8.25 15.87 -29.45
C GLU A 102 7.26 15.46 -28.34
N VAL A 103 7.70 15.65 -27.08
CA VAL A 103 6.83 15.45 -25.92
C VAL A 103 5.80 16.58 -25.92
N SER A 104 4.52 16.24 -26.09
CA SER A 104 3.45 17.24 -26.01
C SER A 104 3.52 17.97 -24.66
N PRO A 105 3.70 19.32 -24.66
CA PRO A 105 3.75 20.10 -23.42
C PRO A 105 2.50 19.90 -22.55
N LEU A 106 1.35 19.70 -23.20
CA LEU A 106 0.08 19.47 -22.50
C LEU A 106 0.04 18.12 -21.81
N ALA A 107 0.61 17.06 -22.41
CA ALA A 107 0.75 15.75 -21.79
C ALA A 107 1.63 15.81 -20.53
N LEU A 108 2.76 16.53 -20.61
CA LEU A 108 3.64 16.76 -19.47
C LEU A 108 2.93 17.52 -18.33
N VAL A 109 2.19 18.58 -18.68
CA VAL A 109 1.42 19.35 -17.70
C VAL A 109 0.38 18.47 -17.01
N PHE A 110 -0.39 17.66 -17.74
CA PHE A 110 -1.38 16.77 -17.14
C PHE A 110 -0.73 15.69 -16.26
N ALA A 111 0.39 15.10 -16.69
CA ALA A 111 1.13 14.13 -15.89
C ALA A 111 1.64 14.76 -14.58
N ALA A 112 2.27 15.93 -14.66
CA ALA A 112 2.79 16.65 -13.50
C ALA A 112 1.67 17.07 -12.53
N LEU A 113 0.57 17.62 -13.05
CA LEU A 113 -0.59 18.03 -12.25
C LEU A 113 -1.32 16.84 -11.60
N THR A 114 -1.19 15.62 -12.12
CA THR A 114 -1.82 14.42 -11.55
C THR A 114 -1.17 14.02 -10.23
N VAL A 115 0.13 14.27 -10.07
CA VAL A 115 0.91 13.79 -8.91
C VAL A 115 0.42 14.39 -7.60
N GLY A 116 0.20 15.70 -7.54
CA GLY A 116 -0.26 16.38 -6.32
C GLY A 116 -1.58 15.83 -5.78
N PRO A 117 -2.68 15.82 -6.56
CA PRO A 117 -3.94 15.18 -6.18
C PRO A 117 -3.79 13.72 -5.79
N TYR A 118 -2.88 12.97 -6.44
CA TYR A 118 -2.63 11.56 -6.12
C TYR A 118 -2.10 11.37 -4.69
N PHE A 119 -1.17 12.23 -4.23
CA PHE A 119 -0.69 12.21 -2.84
C PHE A 119 -1.77 12.63 -1.85
N LEU A 120 -2.58 13.64 -2.17
CA LEU A 120 -3.71 14.06 -1.33
C LEU A 120 -4.78 12.96 -1.26
N PHE A 121 -5.02 12.23 -2.34
CA PHE A 121 -5.90 11.07 -2.35
C PHE A 121 -5.37 9.96 -1.44
N ALA A 122 -4.08 9.62 -1.56
CA ALA A 122 -3.41 8.64 -0.69
C ALA A 122 -3.51 9.02 0.78
N ARG A 123 -3.30 10.32 1.12
CA ARG A 123 -3.53 10.84 2.46
C ARG A 123 -4.97 10.60 2.94
N ALA A 124 -5.97 10.95 2.14
CA ALA A 124 -7.38 10.76 2.51
C ALA A 124 -7.71 9.28 2.75
N GLN A 125 -7.20 8.39 1.91
CA GLN A 125 -7.29 6.94 2.09
C GLN A 125 -6.63 6.48 3.39
N GLY A 126 -5.44 7.00 3.72
CA GLY A 126 -4.72 6.72 4.98
C GLY A 126 -5.53 7.11 6.20
N LEU A 127 -6.15 8.30 6.20
CA LEU A 127 -7.06 8.75 7.27
C LEU A 127 -8.25 7.79 7.46
N LEU A 128 -8.89 7.38 6.35
CA LEU A 128 -10.01 6.43 6.39
C LEU A 128 -9.57 5.05 6.85
N GLN A 129 -8.40 4.57 6.41
CA GLN A 129 -7.82 3.28 6.80
C GLN A 129 -7.48 3.26 8.28
N GLY A 130 -6.77 4.27 8.79
CA GLY A 130 -6.40 4.41 10.20
C GLY A 130 -7.62 4.54 11.12
N ALA A 131 -8.72 5.08 10.59
CA ALA A 131 -10.02 5.11 11.26
C ALA A 131 -10.77 3.76 11.26
N GLY A 132 -10.22 2.72 10.63
CA GLY A 132 -10.86 1.39 10.50
C GLY A 132 -11.97 1.35 9.43
N ARG A 133 -12.07 2.37 8.56
CA ARG A 133 -13.09 2.45 7.49
C ARG A 133 -12.61 1.80 6.19
N ALA A 134 -12.10 0.55 6.27
CA ALA A 134 -11.53 -0.18 5.14
C ALA A 134 -12.46 -0.24 3.91
N ARG A 135 -13.77 -0.43 4.14
CA ARG A 135 -14.77 -0.45 3.06
C ARG A 135 -14.78 0.87 2.27
N ALA A 136 -14.66 2.01 2.95
CA ALA A 136 -14.62 3.32 2.29
C ALA A 136 -13.35 3.47 1.43
N VAL A 137 -12.19 3.00 1.93
CA VAL A 137 -10.93 3.01 1.16
C VAL A 137 -11.08 2.23 -0.14
N VAL A 138 -11.60 0.98 -0.06
CA VAL A 138 -11.78 0.13 -1.24
C VAL A 138 -12.78 0.73 -2.21
N LEU A 139 -13.91 1.28 -1.72
CA LEU A 139 -14.90 1.93 -2.58
C LEU A 139 -14.32 3.14 -3.33
N TRP A 140 -13.52 3.99 -2.67
CA TRP A 140 -12.89 5.13 -3.33
C TRP A 140 -11.81 4.69 -4.32
N SER A 141 -11.00 3.66 -3.99
CA SER A 141 -10.00 3.11 -4.92
C SER A 141 -10.65 2.52 -6.16
N THR A 142 -11.62 1.62 -5.97
CA THR A 142 -12.32 0.98 -7.09
C THR A 142 -13.13 2.00 -7.90
N GLY A 143 -13.81 2.93 -7.22
CA GLY A 143 -14.57 3.99 -7.89
C GLY A 143 -13.67 4.87 -8.78
N ALA A 144 -12.46 5.20 -8.31
CA ALA A 144 -11.47 5.91 -9.12
C ALA A 144 -11.03 5.08 -10.34
N GLN A 145 -10.77 3.78 -10.20
CA GLN A 145 -10.37 2.91 -11.30
C GLN A 145 -11.47 2.73 -12.35
N VAL A 146 -12.72 2.53 -11.92
CA VAL A 146 -13.88 2.45 -12.82
C VAL A 146 -14.11 3.79 -13.53
N LEU A 147 -14.02 4.90 -12.81
CA LEU A 147 -14.16 6.24 -13.39
C LEU A 147 -13.05 6.53 -14.41
N GLN A 148 -11.80 6.16 -14.10
CA GLN A 148 -10.66 6.29 -15.01
C GLN A 148 -10.90 5.50 -16.30
N LEU A 149 -11.34 4.25 -16.20
CA LEU A 149 -11.69 3.44 -17.35
C LEU A 149 -12.79 4.12 -18.18
N GLY A 150 -13.89 4.54 -17.56
CA GLY A 150 -15.01 5.18 -18.24
C GLY A 150 -14.62 6.47 -18.94
N LEU A 151 -13.86 7.36 -18.27
CA LEU A 151 -13.38 8.61 -18.86
C LEU A 151 -12.39 8.36 -20.00
N SER A 152 -11.55 7.32 -19.90
CA SER A 152 -10.62 6.94 -20.97
C SER A 152 -11.34 6.39 -22.20
N VAL A 153 -12.43 5.60 -22.00
CA VAL A 153 -13.30 5.18 -23.10
C VAL A 153 -13.89 6.38 -23.81
N VAL A 154 -14.41 7.36 -23.06
CA VAL A 154 -14.98 8.59 -23.64
C VAL A 154 -13.91 9.39 -24.38
N ALA A 155 -12.71 9.56 -23.81
CA ALA A 155 -11.62 10.30 -24.43
C ALA A 155 -11.21 9.69 -25.78
N LEU A 156 -11.07 8.36 -25.82
CA LEU A 156 -10.71 7.63 -27.05
C LEU A 156 -11.86 7.66 -28.08
N ALA A 157 -13.12 7.52 -27.65
CA ALA A 157 -14.29 7.62 -28.53
C ALA A 157 -14.44 9.00 -29.17
N LEU A 158 -13.98 10.06 -28.49
CA LEU A 158 -13.94 11.44 -29.00
C LEU A 158 -12.70 11.72 -29.89
N GLY A 159 -11.86 10.71 -30.13
CA GLY A 159 -10.62 10.84 -30.90
C GLY A 159 -9.50 11.59 -30.17
N TRP A 160 -9.60 11.74 -28.84
CA TRP A 160 -8.52 12.34 -28.07
C TRP A 160 -7.39 11.31 -27.87
N SER A 161 -6.17 11.73 -28.20
CA SER A 161 -4.97 10.88 -28.12
C SER A 161 -4.57 10.56 -26.66
N ALA A 162 -3.32 10.16 -26.46
CA ALA A 162 -2.71 9.97 -25.14
C ALA A 162 -2.96 11.15 -24.16
N VAL A 163 -3.04 12.37 -24.68
CA VAL A 163 -3.32 13.58 -23.89
C VAL A 163 -4.70 13.51 -23.23
N GLY A 164 -5.73 13.02 -23.96
CA GLY A 164 -7.07 12.85 -23.43
C GLY A 164 -7.12 11.81 -22.29
N VAL A 165 -6.37 10.72 -22.42
CA VAL A 165 -6.25 9.69 -21.38
C VAL A 165 -5.55 10.24 -20.12
N LEU A 166 -4.49 11.05 -20.29
CA LEU A 166 -3.82 11.73 -19.17
C LEU A 166 -4.75 12.77 -18.51
N GLY A 167 -5.57 13.47 -19.29
CA GLY A 167 -6.62 14.34 -18.76
C GLY A 167 -7.66 13.59 -17.95
N ALA A 168 -8.08 12.40 -18.40
CA ALA A 168 -8.97 11.51 -17.67
C ALA A 168 -8.35 11.06 -16.34
N LEU A 169 -7.06 10.73 -16.32
CA LEU A 169 -6.31 10.36 -15.13
C LEU A 169 -6.25 11.53 -14.13
N LEU A 170 -5.95 12.74 -14.60
CA LEU A 170 -5.96 13.94 -13.76
C LEU A 170 -7.34 14.19 -13.14
N LEU A 171 -8.38 14.18 -13.95
CA LEU A 171 -9.76 14.40 -13.47
C LEU A 171 -10.16 13.37 -12.44
N THR A 172 -9.85 12.10 -12.67
CA THR A 172 -10.13 11.01 -11.72
C THR A 172 -9.39 11.20 -10.40
N SER A 173 -8.11 11.59 -10.44
CA SER A 173 -7.32 11.82 -9.23
C SER A 173 -7.86 12.99 -8.41
N VAL A 174 -8.30 14.07 -9.06
CA VAL A 174 -8.93 15.22 -8.42
C VAL A 174 -10.29 14.85 -7.79
N LEU A 175 -11.16 14.18 -8.53
CA LEU A 175 -12.49 13.77 -8.02
C LEU A 175 -12.36 12.77 -6.87
N GLY A 176 -11.45 11.79 -7.00
CA GLY A 176 -11.14 10.85 -5.93
C GLY A 176 -10.63 11.56 -4.67
N THR A 177 -9.73 12.53 -4.84
CA THR A 177 -9.20 13.36 -3.74
C THR A 177 -10.31 14.13 -3.04
N VAL A 178 -11.12 14.86 -3.80
CA VAL A 178 -12.21 15.69 -3.23
C VAL A 178 -13.20 14.82 -2.46
N GLY A 179 -13.66 13.71 -3.05
CA GLY A 179 -14.64 12.83 -2.43
C GLY A 179 -14.10 12.13 -1.18
N ALA A 180 -12.91 11.52 -1.25
CA ALA A 180 -12.30 10.84 -0.11
C ALA A 180 -11.94 11.83 1.02
N ALA A 181 -11.43 13.02 0.67
CA ALA A 181 -11.12 14.07 1.65
C ALA A 181 -12.39 14.62 2.31
N ALA A 182 -13.47 14.82 1.57
CA ALA A 182 -14.75 15.24 2.13
C ALA A 182 -15.28 14.21 3.14
N GLN A 183 -15.17 12.91 2.83
CA GLN A 183 -15.57 11.85 3.75
C GLN A 183 -14.68 11.79 4.99
N ALA A 184 -13.35 11.99 4.85
CA ALA A 184 -12.43 12.05 5.98
C ALA A 184 -12.72 13.27 6.88
N ARG A 185 -13.01 14.44 6.29
CA ARG A 185 -13.38 15.66 7.04
C ARG A 185 -14.66 15.48 7.85
N ARG A 186 -15.71 14.87 7.27
CA ARG A 186 -16.95 14.55 7.99
C ARG A 186 -16.72 13.66 9.22
N GLY A 187 -15.70 12.79 9.16
CA GLY A 187 -15.27 11.97 10.29
C GLY A 187 -14.38 12.71 11.29
N ALA A 188 -14.06 13.98 11.06
CA ALA A 188 -13.09 14.77 11.83
C ALA A 188 -11.75 14.00 12.05
N LEU A 189 -11.25 13.32 11.02
CA LEU A 189 -10.03 12.53 11.08
C LEU A 189 -8.79 13.39 10.91
N GLY A 190 -7.70 13.02 11.59
CA GLY A 190 -6.41 13.71 11.50
C GLY A 190 -5.30 12.94 12.21
N THR A 191 -4.07 13.35 11.96
CA THR A 191 -2.84 12.72 12.50
C THR A 191 -2.14 13.61 13.55
N GLY A 192 -2.63 14.81 13.77
CA GLY A 192 -2.00 15.82 14.63
C GLY A 192 -1.02 16.75 13.88
N PRO A 193 -0.40 17.70 14.59
CA PRO A 193 0.32 18.81 13.96
C PRO A 193 1.75 18.48 13.49
N ARG A 194 2.33 17.37 13.94
CA ARG A 194 3.72 16.99 13.58
C ARG A 194 3.77 16.29 12.24
N ALA A 195 4.44 16.92 11.26
CA ALA A 195 4.84 16.29 10.01
C ALA A 195 6.20 15.58 10.18
N PHE A 196 6.43 14.53 9.42
CA PHE A 196 7.69 13.77 9.36
C PHE A 196 8.23 13.39 10.74
N SER A 197 7.35 12.92 11.63
CA SER A 197 7.80 12.35 12.91
C SER A 197 8.74 11.15 12.65
N ALA A 198 9.60 10.81 13.62
CA ALA A 198 10.52 9.67 13.47
C ALA A 198 9.78 8.36 13.12
N ASP A 199 8.60 8.14 13.70
CA ASP A 199 7.78 6.96 13.40
C ASP A 199 7.20 7.02 11.99
N THR A 200 6.73 8.21 11.55
CA THR A 200 6.29 8.45 10.17
C THR A 200 7.39 8.12 9.16
N VAL A 201 8.61 8.63 9.39
CA VAL A 201 9.75 8.39 8.50
C VAL A 201 10.10 6.89 8.44
N VAL A 202 10.07 6.19 9.56
CA VAL A 202 10.30 4.73 9.60
C VAL A 202 9.26 3.98 8.78
N VAL A 203 7.97 4.31 8.92
CA VAL A 203 6.89 3.68 8.14
C VAL A 203 7.04 3.98 6.64
N LEU A 204 7.37 5.23 6.28
CA LEU A 204 7.66 5.62 4.90
C LEU A 204 8.80 4.80 4.33
N LEU A 205 9.94 4.74 5.04
CA LEU A 205 11.11 3.98 4.60
C LEU A 205 10.83 2.48 4.48
N LEU A 206 10.17 1.86 5.47
CA LEU A 206 9.77 0.45 5.40
C LEU A 206 8.94 0.17 4.13
N THR A 207 7.98 1.03 3.83
CA THR A 207 7.09 0.83 2.67
C THR A 207 7.84 1.09 1.36
N VAL A 208 8.60 2.18 1.27
CA VAL A 208 9.35 2.53 0.04
C VAL A 208 10.39 1.47 -0.27
N VAL A 209 11.23 1.09 0.70
CA VAL A 209 12.30 0.11 0.47
C VAL A 209 11.71 -1.26 0.15
N PHE A 210 10.65 -1.69 0.83
CA PHE A 210 9.99 -2.96 0.51
C PHE A 210 9.40 -2.96 -0.91
N THR A 211 8.73 -1.87 -1.31
CA THR A 211 8.17 -1.76 -2.66
C THR A 211 9.28 -1.70 -3.71
N TRP A 212 10.38 -1.01 -3.40
CA TRP A 212 11.56 -0.98 -4.27
C TRP A 212 12.13 -2.38 -4.48
N VAL A 213 12.42 -3.11 -3.41
CA VAL A 213 12.99 -4.46 -3.47
C VAL A 213 12.07 -5.42 -4.25
N THR A 214 10.75 -5.33 -4.04
CA THR A 214 9.77 -6.15 -4.78
C THR A 214 9.54 -5.71 -6.23
N SER A 215 10.13 -4.60 -6.67
CA SER A 215 10.00 -4.09 -8.04
C SER A 215 11.31 -4.17 -8.83
N MET A 216 12.44 -4.28 -8.14
CA MET A 216 13.78 -4.31 -8.76
C MET A 216 14.06 -5.54 -9.59
N ASP A 217 13.38 -6.64 -9.34
CA ASP A 217 13.51 -7.88 -10.08
C ASP A 217 13.34 -7.67 -11.60
N VAL A 218 12.30 -6.97 -12.02
CA VAL A 218 12.04 -6.69 -13.45
C VAL A 218 13.15 -5.81 -14.05
N VAL A 219 13.62 -4.81 -13.29
CA VAL A 219 14.68 -3.89 -13.74
C VAL A 219 16.01 -4.65 -13.93
N LEU A 220 16.35 -5.52 -12.98
CA LEU A 220 17.57 -6.31 -13.05
C LEU A 220 17.56 -7.28 -14.23
N VAL A 221 16.46 -8.03 -14.42
CA VAL A 221 16.33 -8.98 -15.54
C VAL A 221 16.37 -8.23 -16.87
N ARG A 222 15.70 -7.08 -17.00
CA ARG A 222 15.74 -6.28 -18.23
C ARG A 222 17.13 -5.76 -18.56
N GLY A 223 17.91 -5.41 -17.53
CA GLY A 223 19.29 -4.92 -17.73
C GLY A 223 20.34 -6.00 -17.92
N GLY A 224 20.03 -7.26 -17.60
CA GLY A 224 20.99 -8.36 -17.61
C GLY A 224 20.63 -9.56 -18.49
N SER A 225 19.50 -9.54 -19.21
CA SER A 225 19.03 -10.63 -20.05
C SER A 225 18.61 -10.12 -21.44
N PRO A 226 18.54 -11.00 -22.47
CA PRO A 226 17.97 -10.68 -23.78
C PRO A 226 16.55 -10.12 -23.67
N ALA A 227 16.16 -9.27 -24.61
CA ALA A 227 14.91 -8.50 -24.51
C ALA A 227 13.65 -9.37 -24.52
N ASP A 228 13.65 -10.48 -25.27
CA ASP A 228 12.58 -11.48 -25.35
C ASP A 228 12.42 -12.22 -24.02
N VAL A 229 13.52 -12.69 -23.44
CA VAL A 229 13.56 -13.35 -22.13
C VAL A 229 13.10 -12.41 -21.01
N ALA A 230 13.57 -11.17 -21.04
CA ALA A 230 13.13 -10.14 -20.08
C ALA A 230 11.64 -9.80 -20.22
N GLY A 231 11.12 -9.82 -21.45
CA GLY A 231 9.69 -9.67 -21.74
C GLY A 231 8.86 -10.82 -21.17
N ALA A 232 9.27 -12.05 -21.40
CA ALA A 232 8.63 -13.26 -20.87
C ALA A 232 8.63 -13.26 -19.31
N TYR A 233 9.76 -12.91 -18.70
CA TYR A 233 9.87 -12.74 -17.25
C TYR A 233 8.90 -11.66 -16.72
N ALA A 234 8.87 -10.48 -17.34
CA ALA A 234 8.01 -9.39 -16.93
C ALA A 234 6.52 -9.75 -17.01
N ALA A 235 6.12 -10.49 -18.05
CA ALA A 235 4.77 -11.03 -18.18
C ALA A 235 4.45 -12.02 -17.05
N ALA A 236 5.32 -13.02 -16.84
CA ALA A 236 5.14 -14.03 -15.81
C ALA A 236 5.05 -13.41 -14.41
N VAL A 237 5.98 -12.54 -14.06
CA VAL A 237 6.03 -11.91 -12.72
C VAL A 237 4.85 -10.99 -12.48
N THR A 238 4.27 -10.37 -13.50
CA THR A 238 3.06 -9.55 -13.38
C THR A 238 1.87 -10.40 -12.93
N VAL A 239 1.72 -11.60 -13.48
CA VAL A 239 0.69 -12.55 -13.05
C VAL A 239 0.94 -12.96 -11.60
N ILE A 240 2.15 -13.37 -11.26
CA ILE A 240 2.49 -13.87 -9.92
C ILE A 240 2.34 -12.79 -8.84
N LYS A 241 2.74 -11.56 -9.13
CA LYS A 241 2.60 -10.43 -8.17
C LYS A 241 1.16 -10.12 -7.78
N THR A 242 0.16 -10.62 -8.49
CA THR A 242 -1.24 -10.50 -8.08
C THR A 242 -1.51 -11.15 -6.72
N ILE A 243 -0.68 -12.12 -6.29
CA ILE A 243 -0.76 -12.71 -4.95
C ILE A 243 -0.59 -11.67 -3.83
N LEU A 244 0.14 -10.59 -4.07
CA LEU A 244 0.35 -9.51 -3.11
C LEU A 244 -0.93 -8.71 -2.81
N ILE A 245 -1.99 -8.87 -3.61
CA ILE A 245 -3.30 -8.28 -3.35
C ILE A 245 -3.89 -8.82 -2.04
N VAL A 246 -3.64 -10.09 -1.73
CA VAL A 246 -4.16 -10.74 -0.51
C VAL A 246 -3.65 -10.05 0.76
N PRO A 247 -2.34 -10.01 1.04
CA PRO A 247 -1.84 -9.31 2.22
C PRO A 247 -2.12 -7.79 2.18
N SER A 248 -2.12 -7.17 0.99
CA SER A 248 -2.48 -5.75 0.85
C SER A 248 -3.92 -5.47 1.29
N THR A 249 -4.87 -6.32 0.90
CA THR A 249 -6.26 -6.19 1.32
C THR A 249 -6.42 -6.43 2.82
N LEU A 250 -5.71 -7.42 3.37
CA LEU A 250 -5.69 -7.68 4.81
C LEU A 250 -5.16 -6.48 5.59
N SER A 251 -4.18 -5.74 5.03
CA SER A 251 -3.60 -4.57 5.67
C SER A 251 -4.62 -3.48 5.99
N LEU A 252 -5.64 -3.31 5.14
CA LEU A 252 -6.69 -2.31 5.34
C LEU A 252 -7.47 -2.54 6.64
N TYR A 253 -7.59 -3.80 7.07
CA TYR A 253 -8.29 -4.18 8.30
C TYR A 253 -7.36 -4.36 9.48
N LEU A 254 -6.18 -4.91 9.26
CA LEU A 254 -5.28 -5.34 10.33
C LEU A 254 -4.38 -4.22 10.83
N LEU A 255 -3.93 -3.32 9.94
CA LEU A 255 -3.03 -2.22 10.33
C LEU A 255 -3.60 -1.38 11.49
N PRO A 256 -4.83 -0.82 11.41
CA PRO A 256 -5.38 -0.05 12.52
C PRO A 256 -5.61 -0.89 13.77
N ARG A 257 -5.92 -2.19 13.62
CA ARG A 257 -6.10 -3.11 14.76
C ARG A 257 -4.78 -3.42 15.46
N PHE A 258 -3.69 -3.62 14.71
CA PHE A 258 -2.36 -3.82 15.28
C PHE A 258 -1.85 -2.58 16.01
N VAL A 259 -2.13 -1.39 15.47
CA VAL A 259 -1.81 -0.13 16.16
C VAL A 259 -2.66 -0.01 17.45
N ALA A 260 -3.96 -0.28 17.37
CA ALA A 260 -4.88 -0.17 18.50
C ALA A 260 -4.57 -1.16 19.63
N ARG A 261 -4.04 -2.37 19.32
CA ARG A 261 -3.73 -3.43 20.27
C ARG A 261 -2.23 -3.72 20.37
N ARG A 262 -1.41 -2.69 20.23
CA ARG A 262 0.06 -2.81 20.25
C ARG A 262 0.57 -3.53 21.51
N ASP A 263 -0.14 -3.33 22.63
CA ASP A 263 0.24 -3.82 23.97
C ASP A 263 -0.31 -5.23 24.27
N ASP A 264 -1.19 -5.78 23.42
CA ASP A 264 -1.73 -7.13 23.55
C ASP A 264 -0.95 -8.10 22.65
N SER A 265 -0.01 -8.83 23.27
CA SER A 265 0.87 -9.74 22.53
C SER A 265 0.12 -10.98 21.99
N SER A 266 -0.91 -11.48 22.68
CA SER A 266 -1.63 -12.69 22.29
C SER A 266 -2.48 -12.45 21.04
N MET A 267 -3.28 -11.38 21.02
CA MET A 267 -4.08 -10.99 19.87
C MET A 267 -3.23 -10.59 18.66
N THR A 268 -2.07 -9.98 18.91
CA THR A 268 -1.14 -9.62 17.84
C THR A 268 -0.52 -10.86 17.19
N ARG A 269 -0.11 -11.86 17.99
CA ARG A 269 0.41 -13.14 17.47
C ARG A 269 -0.64 -13.89 16.65
N LEU A 270 -1.87 -13.97 17.16
CA LEU A 270 -2.98 -14.60 16.43
C LEU A 270 -3.23 -13.87 15.09
N GLY A 271 -3.28 -12.53 15.08
CA GLY A 271 -3.47 -11.75 13.88
C GLY A 271 -2.38 -11.97 12.84
N VAL A 272 -1.10 -12.05 13.28
CA VAL A 272 0.03 -12.38 12.39
C VAL A 272 -0.09 -13.82 11.87
N ALA A 273 -0.36 -14.79 12.73
CA ALA A 273 -0.51 -16.20 12.33
C ALA A 273 -1.64 -16.38 11.30
N VAL A 274 -2.79 -15.75 11.50
CA VAL A 274 -3.92 -15.76 10.56
C VAL A 274 -3.53 -15.11 9.22
N THR A 275 -2.82 -13.97 9.27
CA THR A 275 -2.36 -13.30 8.04
C THR A 275 -1.42 -14.17 7.25
N LEU A 276 -0.42 -14.76 7.92
CA LEU A 276 0.55 -15.66 7.27
C LEU A 276 -0.14 -16.92 6.72
N GLY A 277 -1.06 -17.53 7.50
CA GLY A 277 -1.83 -18.69 7.08
C GLY A 277 -2.67 -18.42 5.82
N ILE A 278 -3.45 -17.34 5.81
CA ILE A 278 -4.26 -16.95 4.64
C ILE A 278 -3.36 -16.67 3.42
N THR A 279 -2.26 -15.94 3.63
CA THR A 279 -1.32 -15.62 2.55
C THR A 279 -0.65 -16.87 2.00
N LEU A 280 -0.24 -17.79 2.86
CA LEU A 280 0.37 -19.07 2.45
C LEU A 280 -0.61 -19.91 1.63
N VAL A 281 -1.85 -20.09 2.12
CA VAL A 281 -2.89 -20.84 1.40
C VAL A 281 -3.15 -20.20 0.03
N ALA A 282 -3.31 -18.88 -0.04
CA ALA A 282 -3.50 -18.18 -1.30
C ALA A 282 -2.29 -18.34 -2.25
N SER A 283 -1.05 -18.34 -1.71
CA SER A 283 0.15 -18.58 -2.49
C SER A 283 0.22 -20.00 -3.05
N LEU A 284 -0.14 -21.00 -2.25
CA LEU A 284 -0.19 -22.40 -2.70
C LEU A 284 -1.28 -22.62 -3.78
N VAL A 285 -2.44 -21.96 -3.62
CA VAL A 285 -3.49 -21.94 -4.65
C VAL A 285 -2.96 -21.30 -5.94
N MET A 286 -2.21 -20.20 -5.86
CA MET A 286 -1.59 -19.58 -7.03
C MET A 286 -0.60 -20.53 -7.72
N VAL A 287 0.27 -21.21 -6.96
CA VAL A 287 1.18 -22.22 -7.51
C VAL A 287 0.39 -23.29 -8.26
N GLY A 288 -0.66 -23.85 -7.65
CA GLY A 288 -1.54 -24.83 -8.29
C GLY A 288 -2.16 -24.31 -9.58
N LEU A 289 -2.72 -23.09 -9.53
CA LEU A 289 -3.37 -22.47 -10.70
C LEU A 289 -2.39 -22.29 -11.87
N VAL A 290 -1.21 -21.72 -11.63
CA VAL A 290 -0.25 -21.47 -12.73
C VAL A 290 0.40 -22.73 -13.25
N THR A 291 0.52 -23.78 -12.43
CA THR A 291 1.01 -25.08 -12.87
C THR A 291 0.00 -25.80 -13.78
N TRP A 292 -1.29 -25.64 -13.51
CA TRP A 292 -2.36 -26.29 -14.29
C TRP A 292 -2.83 -25.46 -15.48
N LEU A 293 -2.81 -24.12 -15.37
CA LEU A 293 -3.33 -23.19 -16.37
C LEU A 293 -2.21 -22.38 -17.05
N GLY A 294 -0.93 -22.76 -16.90
CA GLY A 294 0.20 -22.03 -17.44
C GLY A 294 0.08 -21.76 -18.94
N ASP A 295 -0.31 -22.80 -19.70
CA ASP A 295 -0.50 -22.67 -21.14
C ASP A 295 -1.65 -21.72 -21.51
N VAL A 296 -2.73 -21.69 -20.73
CA VAL A 296 -3.83 -20.75 -20.90
C VAL A 296 -3.37 -19.33 -20.63
N VAL A 297 -2.56 -19.13 -19.59
CA VAL A 297 -1.99 -17.81 -19.26
C VAL A 297 -1.06 -17.35 -20.36
N ALA A 298 -0.17 -18.24 -20.88
CA ALA A 298 0.71 -17.90 -21.99
C ALA A 298 -0.06 -17.55 -23.27
N ALA A 299 -1.13 -18.27 -23.59
CA ALA A 299 -2.00 -18.00 -24.74
C ALA A 299 -2.67 -16.62 -24.69
N ILE A 300 -2.95 -16.09 -23.47
CA ILE A 300 -3.49 -14.74 -23.30
C ILE A 300 -2.48 -13.67 -23.74
N PHE A 301 -1.17 -13.92 -23.58
CA PHE A 301 -0.11 -13.00 -23.98
C PHE A 301 0.29 -13.16 -25.46
N GLY A 302 -0.07 -14.26 -26.12
CA GLY A 302 0.22 -14.55 -27.53
C GLY A 302 1.49 -15.37 -27.77
N ASP A 303 1.70 -15.79 -29.01
CA ASP A 303 2.73 -16.77 -29.41
C ASP A 303 4.19 -16.40 -29.07
N GLY A 304 4.49 -15.12 -28.90
CA GLY A 304 5.82 -14.63 -28.48
C GLY A 304 6.16 -14.85 -27.00
N TYR A 305 5.23 -15.39 -26.20
CA TYR A 305 5.37 -15.53 -24.73
C TYR A 305 5.39 -16.98 -24.25
N ALA A 306 5.78 -17.94 -25.09
CA ALA A 306 5.84 -19.36 -24.73
C ALA A 306 6.72 -19.62 -23.47
N GLN A 307 7.87 -18.95 -23.35
CA GLN A 307 8.74 -19.02 -22.18
C GLN A 307 8.08 -18.54 -20.89
N THR A 308 7.04 -17.71 -20.98
CA THR A 308 6.28 -17.23 -19.80
C THR A 308 5.68 -18.41 -19.04
N ALA A 309 5.09 -19.41 -19.75
CA ALA A 309 4.49 -20.58 -19.12
C ALA A 309 5.53 -21.41 -18.33
N GLU A 310 6.74 -21.55 -18.88
CA GLU A 310 7.83 -22.30 -18.24
C GLU A 310 8.32 -21.64 -16.95
N LEU A 311 8.33 -20.29 -16.90
CA LEU A 311 8.80 -19.52 -15.74
C LEU A 311 7.76 -19.43 -14.62
N LEU A 312 6.46 -19.54 -14.94
CA LEU A 312 5.37 -19.32 -13.99
C LEU A 312 5.45 -20.18 -12.72
N PRO A 313 5.64 -21.52 -12.79
CA PRO A 313 5.67 -22.35 -11.58
C PRO A 313 6.85 -22.00 -10.65
N LEU A 314 8.04 -21.80 -11.22
CA LEU A 314 9.23 -21.44 -10.46
C LEU A 314 9.08 -20.05 -9.79
N LEU A 315 8.56 -19.08 -10.54
CA LEU A 315 8.25 -17.75 -10.01
C LEU A 315 7.21 -17.81 -8.90
N ALA A 316 6.14 -18.60 -9.08
CA ALA A 316 5.10 -18.71 -8.06
C ALA A 316 5.65 -19.20 -6.73
N VAL A 317 6.52 -20.20 -6.75
CA VAL A 317 7.20 -20.71 -5.54
C VAL A 317 8.16 -19.66 -4.96
N ALA A 318 8.96 -18.98 -5.79
CA ALA A 318 9.92 -17.97 -5.38
C ALA A 318 9.23 -16.72 -4.75
N TRP A 319 7.96 -16.45 -5.11
CA TRP A 319 7.21 -15.30 -4.57
C TRP A 319 6.42 -15.61 -3.29
N ILE A 320 6.32 -16.87 -2.85
CA ILE A 320 5.68 -17.22 -1.55
C ILE A 320 6.29 -16.43 -0.38
N PRO A 321 7.62 -16.44 -0.16
CA PRO A 321 8.22 -15.72 0.96
C PRO A 321 8.02 -14.20 0.87
N TRP A 322 7.98 -13.62 -0.32
CA TRP A 322 7.70 -12.20 -0.52
C TRP A 322 6.27 -11.82 -0.11
N ALA A 323 5.29 -12.63 -0.50
CA ALA A 323 3.90 -12.43 -0.10
C ALA A 323 3.73 -12.53 1.43
N MET A 324 4.37 -13.51 2.07
CA MET A 324 4.38 -13.66 3.52
C MET A 324 5.10 -12.49 4.22
N ALA A 325 6.24 -12.04 3.68
CA ALA A 325 6.95 -10.87 4.18
C ALA A 325 6.09 -9.60 4.11
N GLN A 326 5.31 -9.42 3.05
CA GLN A 326 4.34 -8.31 2.96
C GLN A 326 3.27 -8.40 4.04
N GLY A 327 2.80 -9.60 4.40
CA GLY A 327 1.90 -9.81 5.53
C GLY A 327 2.52 -9.38 6.85
N LEU A 328 3.79 -9.69 7.10
CA LEU A 328 4.54 -9.24 8.28
C LEU A 328 4.85 -7.74 8.27
N LEU A 329 5.07 -7.16 7.09
CA LEU A 329 5.30 -5.72 6.94
C LEU A 329 4.18 -4.89 7.59
N ILE A 330 2.93 -5.37 7.54
CA ILE A 330 1.77 -4.73 8.19
C ILE A 330 2.01 -4.56 9.69
N ARG A 331 2.57 -5.59 10.33
CA ARG A 331 2.87 -5.57 11.76
C ARG A 331 4.06 -4.67 12.07
N LEU A 332 5.11 -4.71 11.25
CA LEU A 332 6.33 -3.92 11.45
C LEU A 332 6.07 -2.43 11.22
N THR A 333 5.23 -2.07 10.26
CA THR A 333 4.77 -0.69 10.05
C THR A 333 3.92 -0.20 11.22
N ALA A 334 3.00 -1.04 11.74
CA ALA A 334 2.21 -0.71 12.92
C ALA A 334 3.07 -0.48 14.18
N ALA A 335 4.26 -1.09 14.25
CA ALA A 335 5.21 -0.96 15.35
C ALA A 335 6.30 0.10 15.09
N SER A 336 6.35 0.72 13.92
CA SER A 336 7.38 1.68 13.48
C SER A 336 8.81 1.18 13.74
N THR A 337 9.12 -0.06 13.31
CA THR A 337 10.34 -0.78 13.69
C THR A 337 11.56 -0.36 12.87
N ARG A 338 12.52 0.34 13.46
CA ARG A 338 13.78 0.77 12.81
C ARG A 338 14.66 -0.39 12.36
N VAL A 339 14.67 -1.49 13.11
CA VAL A 339 15.44 -2.71 12.77
C VAL A 339 14.98 -3.29 11.43
N GLY A 340 13.68 -3.26 11.14
CA GLY A 340 13.14 -3.71 9.87
C GLY A 340 13.65 -2.88 8.68
N VAL A 341 13.83 -1.57 8.85
CA VAL A 341 14.41 -0.69 7.81
C VAL A 341 15.85 -1.07 7.51
N GLY A 342 16.69 -1.22 8.55
CA GLY A 342 18.09 -1.60 8.38
C GLY A 342 18.25 -2.94 7.66
N ALA A 343 17.47 -3.95 8.08
CA ALA A 343 17.49 -5.28 7.44
C ALA A 343 17.09 -5.19 5.96
N LEU A 344 16.04 -4.44 5.62
CA LEU A 344 15.61 -4.26 4.24
C LEU A 344 16.65 -3.55 3.37
N LEU A 345 17.31 -2.51 3.89
CA LEU A 345 18.35 -1.80 3.14
C LEU A 345 19.53 -2.72 2.81
N VAL A 346 19.98 -3.53 3.78
CA VAL A 346 21.04 -4.51 3.55
C VAL A 346 20.60 -5.54 2.50
N LEU A 347 19.39 -6.09 2.61
CA LEU A 347 18.87 -7.08 1.67
C LEU A 347 18.61 -6.49 0.28
N ALA A 348 18.28 -5.19 0.18
CA ALA A 348 18.19 -4.47 -1.09
C ALA A 348 19.54 -4.41 -1.81
N LEU A 349 20.63 -4.14 -1.07
CA LEU A 349 21.98 -4.18 -1.63
C LEU A 349 22.37 -5.60 -2.05
N VAL A 350 22.08 -6.61 -1.23
CA VAL A 350 22.31 -8.03 -1.57
C VAL A 350 21.56 -8.40 -2.85
N GLN A 351 20.28 -8.02 -2.96
CA GLN A 351 19.49 -8.27 -4.16
C GLN A 351 20.07 -7.59 -5.40
N TRP A 352 20.51 -6.34 -5.27
CA TRP A 352 21.09 -5.59 -6.39
C TRP A 352 22.37 -6.22 -6.91
N PHE A 353 23.35 -6.47 -6.04
CA PHE A 353 24.65 -7.01 -6.44
C PHE A 353 24.58 -8.51 -6.78
N GLY A 354 23.91 -9.31 -5.95
CA GLY A 354 23.74 -10.74 -6.19
C GLY A 354 22.84 -11.03 -7.38
N GLY A 355 21.79 -10.23 -7.60
CA GLY A 355 20.92 -10.36 -8.77
C GLY A 355 21.68 -10.09 -10.07
N LYS A 356 22.56 -9.10 -10.12
CA LYS A 356 23.45 -8.87 -11.27
C LYS A 356 24.42 -10.03 -11.49
N ALA A 357 24.93 -10.65 -10.44
CA ALA A 357 25.84 -11.78 -10.53
C ALA A 357 25.13 -13.08 -11.00
N ALA A 358 23.83 -13.23 -10.70
CA ALA A 358 23.03 -14.38 -11.12
C ALA A 358 22.65 -14.34 -12.62
N LEU A 359 22.60 -13.13 -13.20
CA LEU A 359 22.28 -12.94 -14.61
C LEU A 359 23.52 -13.25 -15.50
N PRO A 360 23.33 -13.76 -16.75
CA PRO A 360 22.08 -13.70 -17.53
C PRO A 360 21.10 -14.86 -17.33
N SER A 361 21.40 -15.86 -16.48
CA SER A 361 20.48 -16.97 -16.23
C SER A 361 19.26 -16.52 -15.41
N VAL A 362 18.10 -16.41 -16.06
CA VAL A 362 16.86 -15.97 -15.42
C VAL A 362 16.40 -16.97 -14.37
N GLU A 363 16.56 -18.25 -14.58
CA GLU A 363 16.22 -19.29 -13.59
C GLU A 363 17.06 -19.15 -12.31
N THR A 364 18.39 -18.98 -12.47
CA THR A 364 19.31 -18.73 -11.36
C THR A 364 18.89 -17.45 -10.61
N PHE A 365 18.54 -16.41 -11.35
CA PHE A 365 18.04 -15.16 -10.77
C PHE A 365 16.73 -15.35 -9.98
N ILE A 366 15.77 -16.14 -10.49
CA ILE A 366 14.50 -16.43 -9.80
C ILE A 366 14.76 -17.14 -8.47
N VAL A 367 15.63 -18.18 -8.48
CA VAL A 367 15.99 -18.91 -7.27
C VAL A 367 16.70 -18.00 -6.27
N PHE A 368 17.66 -17.19 -6.73
CA PHE A 368 18.34 -16.20 -5.90
C PHE A 368 17.35 -15.17 -5.30
N ASN A 369 16.45 -14.62 -6.13
CA ASN A 369 15.45 -13.68 -5.68
C ASN A 369 14.47 -14.30 -4.65
N GLY A 370 14.12 -15.57 -4.83
CA GLY A 370 13.36 -16.35 -3.85
C GLY A 370 14.12 -16.50 -2.52
N ALA A 371 15.42 -16.79 -2.57
CA ALA A 371 16.29 -16.87 -1.38
C ALA A 371 16.38 -15.53 -0.63
N VAL A 372 16.50 -14.41 -1.36
CA VAL A 372 16.42 -13.07 -0.77
C VAL A 372 15.05 -12.86 -0.11
N GLY A 373 13.95 -13.30 -0.75
CA GLY A 373 12.61 -13.26 -0.15
C GLY A 373 12.51 -14.03 1.16
N VAL A 374 13.12 -15.24 1.23
CA VAL A 374 13.23 -16.01 2.47
C VAL A 374 14.03 -15.23 3.54
N ALA A 375 15.15 -14.62 3.16
CA ALA A 375 15.94 -13.81 4.09
C ALA A 375 15.16 -12.61 4.64
N VAL A 376 14.37 -11.92 3.81
CA VAL A 376 13.47 -10.84 4.23
C VAL A 376 12.40 -11.37 5.19
N LEU A 377 11.76 -12.49 4.87
CA LEU A 377 10.76 -13.13 5.71
C LEU A 377 11.32 -13.49 7.08
N VAL A 378 12.51 -14.11 7.12
CA VAL A 378 13.20 -14.50 8.36
C VAL A 378 13.56 -13.25 9.19
N ALA A 379 14.11 -12.20 8.55
CA ALA A 379 14.43 -10.95 9.23
C ALA A 379 13.18 -10.28 9.83
N PHE A 380 12.07 -10.28 9.09
CA PHE A 380 10.80 -9.72 9.57
C PHE A 380 10.20 -10.56 10.69
N LEU A 381 10.29 -11.90 10.62
CA LEU A 381 9.84 -12.79 11.66
C LEU A 381 10.67 -12.61 12.93
N ALA A 382 11.99 -12.51 12.81
CA ALA A 382 12.88 -12.23 13.94
C ALA A 382 12.54 -10.87 14.60
N ALA A 383 12.32 -9.83 13.79
CA ALA A 383 11.89 -8.54 14.29
C ALA A 383 10.52 -8.62 15.01
N HIS A 384 9.56 -9.37 14.46
CA HIS A 384 8.27 -9.61 15.10
C HIS A 384 8.41 -10.32 16.45
N LEU A 385 9.21 -11.38 16.53
CA LEU A 385 9.44 -12.15 17.76
C LEU A 385 10.14 -11.28 18.81
N HIS A 386 11.12 -10.48 18.41
CA HIS A 386 11.80 -9.54 19.31
C HIS A 386 10.84 -8.50 19.90
N LEU A 387 9.97 -7.91 19.07
CA LEU A 387 8.92 -7.00 19.53
C LEU A 387 7.94 -7.67 20.48
N SER A 388 7.59 -8.93 20.24
CA SER A 388 6.64 -9.68 21.06
C SER A 388 7.21 -10.06 22.43
N ARG A 389 8.55 -10.15 22.57
CA ARG A 389 9.23 -10.43 23.84
C ARG A 389 9.38 -9.19 24.72
N ARG A 390 9.41 -8.00 24.12
CA ARG A 390 9.57 -6.72 24.84
C ARG A 390 8.29 -6.21 25.49
N VAL A 391 7.11 -6.74 25.11
CA VAL A 391 5.86 -6.47 25.82
C VAL A 391 5.83 -7.43 27.01
N PRO A 392 6.03 -6.97 28.27
CA PRO A 392 5.84 -7.81 29.43
C PRO A 392 4.41 -8.34 29.35
N GLY A 393 4.25 -9.67 29.37
CA GLY A 393 2.92 -10.27 29.45
C GLY A 393 2.18 -9.59 30.59
N GLY A 394 1.14 -8.84 30.28
CA GLY A 394 0.21 -8.38 31.30
C GLY A 394 -0.29 -9.63 31.99
N GLY A 395 0.32 -9.97 33.13
CA GLY A 395 -0.28 -10.90 34.05
C GLY A 395 -1.72 -10.45 34.25
N PRO A 396 -2.65 -11.34 34.58
CA PRO A 396 -4.00 -10.95 34.93
C PRO A 396 -3.83 -9.81 35.92
N GLN A 397 -4.22 -8.58 35.54
CA GLN A 397 -4.38 -7.51 36.51
C GLN A 397 -5.37 -8.11 37.50
N GLY A 398 -4.80 -8.59 38.59
CA GLY A 398 -5.56 -9.12 39.70
C GLY A 398 -6.64 -8.08 39.93
N THR A 399 -7.83 -8.55 40.11
CA THR A 399 -8.94 -7.86 40.73
C THR A 399 -8.49 -7.37 42.12
N ALA A 400 -7.49 -6.50 42.12
CA ALA A 400 -7.03 -5.78 43.28
C ALA A 400 -8.02 -4.64 43.49
N GLY A 401 -9.02 -4.97 44.33
CA GLY A 401 -9.58 -4.00 45.24
C GLY A 401 -10.36 -2.86 44.55
N TYR A 402 -11.62 -3.11 44.18
CA TYR A 402 -12.62 -2.14 44.56
C TYR A 402 -12.65 -2.15 46.13
N ALA A 403 -11.58 -1.67 46.75
CA ALA A 403 -11.59 -1.25 48.13
C ALA A 403 -12.54 -0.05 48.17
N HIS A 404 -13.62 -0.23 48.87
CA HIS A 404 -14.60 0.72 49.31
C HIS A 404 -14.12 2.18 49.15
N ALA A 405 -14.70 2.89 48.24
CA ALA A 405 -14.83 4.34 48.36
C ALA A 405 -15.63 4.58 49.66
N PRO A 406 -15.16 5.43 50.60
CA PRO A 406 -15.94 5.77 51.73
C PRO A 406 -17.27 6.40 51.24
N THR A 407 -18.38 5.79 51.63
CA THR A 407 -19.71 6.32 51.44
C THR A 407 -19.73 7.73 51.98
N ALA A 408 -19.92 8.69 51.09
CA ALA A 408 -20.23 10.06 51.51
C ALA A 408 -21.45 10.00 52.42
N PRO A 409 -21.47 10.72 53.58
CA PRO A 409 -22.63 10.77 54.44
C PRO A 409 -23.81 11.39 53.69
N GLY A 410 -24.93 10.72 53.75
CA GLY A 410 -26.17 11.14 53.15
C GLY A 410 -26.66 12.49 53.70
N PRO A 411 -27.41 13.26 52.92
CA PRO A 411 -27.90 14.62 53.33
C PRO A 411 -29.15 14.61 54.24
N ASP A 412 -29.34 13.60 55.11
CA ASP A 412 -30.54 13.46 55.94
C ASP A 412 -30.20 13.24 57.43
N ALA A 413 -29.46 14.20 58.03
CA ALA A 413 -29.24 14.20 59.49
C ALA A 413 -29.27 15.62 60.07
N ASP A 414 -30.14 16.53 59.59
CA ASP A 414 -30.41 17.78 60.26
C ASP A 414 -31.87 18.23 60.00
N ARG A 415 -32.83 17.44 60.46
CA ARG A 415 -34.23 17.88 60.66
C ARG A 415 -34.80 17.25 61.91
N HIS A 416 -34.38 17.68 63.09
CA HIS A 416 -35.14 17.60 64.31
C HIS A 416 -34.57 18.63 65.31
N GLY A 417 -35.33 19.61 65.62
CA GLY A 417 -35.09 20.51 66.76
C GLY A 417 -35.22 21.96 66.40
N GLU A 418 -36.43 22.45 66.40
CA GLU A 418 -36.87 23.59 67.25
C GLU A 418 -38.26 23.98 66.88
N GLU A 419 -39.24 23.39 67.54
CA GLU A 419 -40.47 24.03 67.91
C GLU A 419 -40.16 24.72 69.22
N ASP A 420 -40.32 26.04 69.32
CA ASP A 420 -41.09 26.67 70.40
C ASP A 420 -41.07 28.21 70.30
N GLY A 421 -42.20 28.82 70.58
CA GLY A 421 -42.26 30.17 71.16
C GLY A 421 -42.96 31.26 70.34
N THR A 422 -44.26 31.26 70.47
CA THR A 422 -45.24 32.41 70.38
C THR A 422 -44.78 33.72 71.07
N PRO A 423 -45.46 34.83 70.95
CA PRO A 423 -46.87 35.05 70.58
C PRO A 423 -47.12 35.86 69.32
#